data_2db55c6d09232d6a63e057859fc47e01
#
_entry.id   2db55c6d09232d6a63e057859fc47e01
#
_cell.length_a   1.000
_cell.length_b   1.000
_cell.length_c   1.000
_cell.angle_alpha   90.00
_cell.angle_beta   90.00
_cell.angle_gamma   90.00
#
_symmetry.space_group_name_H-M   'P 1'
#
loop_
_entity.id
_entity.type
_entity.pdbx_description
1 polymer ?
#
loop_
_entity_poly.entity_id
_entity_poly.type
_entity_poly.pdbx_seq_one_letter_code
_entity_poly.pdbx_strand_id
1 'polypeptide(L)'
;MILYEHGWTGKILRVDLTERKWNVESTSKYADRFIGGIGIGLKILWDEVDPEINSFNPKNKLVFAAGPLTGTLAPGSGRFEIVSKSPRSYPVDTVTRSGMGGFWGPELKYAGYDALIIQGRAENWINLWIHNEKVKFLEAKDYVGNDTYTTQKKLHKELDPEAKILCIGPAGENLSRLAVILSETSFVSGKSGFGAVMGSKLLKAIAVRGTKSLKISNPERMIEISKRVRQLSANNPMREWTSTLMLDSVDRQSFLNKYRKKNIGCFGCHTLCFAHLSVPDAGESQCHCIGYFYYSAATKYYGHTLERDQAVFDSIVLANKLGLDHYEFYSMIRFLEDLYNSGNIRSQVDLPLDQFGSREFIQKLLENTALRKGIGDLLAEGSARAADQINNGWSYCSKYFPAYGSAEHGSPRNNPGVALLWALDSRDPIIDQHPYARISSTFQKRPFPYSLSPEVAKKMAKKIYGSEKAIDHTTFEKKPEAIIYTQNRSAVINMLVVCDWVYPIVLSYTSGEYGCG
;
A
#
# COMPACT_ATOMS: atom_id res chain seq x y z
N MET A 1 21.08 27.87 -12.81
CA MET A 1 20.99 27.21 -11.48
C MET A 1 19.50 27.09 -11.17
N ILE A 2 18.93 25.94 -11.42
CA ILE A 2 17.52 25.67 -11.13
C ILE A 2 17.39 25.60 -9.61
N LEU A 3 16.57 26.45 -9.04
CA LEU A 3 16.39 26.61 -7.61
C LEU A 3 15.55 25.45 -7.05
N TYR A 4 16.20 24.38 -6.57
CA TYR A 4 15.57 23.31 -5.78
C TYR A 4 15.17 23.81 -4.38
N GLU A 5 14.75 25.06 -4.27
CA GLU A 5 14.37 25.70 -3.02
C GLU A 5 12.86 25.67 -2.76
N HIS A 6 12.08 25.32 -3.79
CA HIS A 6 10.62 25.34 -3.69
C HIS A 6 10.05 23.94 -3.90
N GLY A 7 9.30 23.48 -2.94
CA GLY A 7 8.75 22.12 -2.91
C GLY A 7 9.73 21.05 -2.44
N TRP A 8 11.05 21.23 -2.62
CA TRP A 8 12.08 20.38 -2.04
C TRP A 8 12.72 21.03 -0.79
N THR A 9 13.23 20.18 0.10
CA THR A 9 14.04 20.62 1.24
C THR A 9 15.53 20.71 0.87
N GLY A 10 15.90 20.09 -0.26
CA GLY A 10 17.25 20.03 -0.79
C GLY A 10 18.15 18.98 -0.13
N LYS A 11 17.62 18.14 0.77
CA LYS A 11 18.42 17.18 1.57
C LYS A 11 17.82 15.78 1.52
N ILE A 12 18.68 14.78 1.32
CA ILE A 12 18.40 13.36 1.47
C ILE A 12 19.22 12.83 2.64
N LEU A 13 18.56 12.20 3.60
CA LEU A 13 19.21 11.59 4.76
C LEU A 13 19.61 10.16 4.43
N ARG A 14 20.89 9.83 4.60
CA ARG A 14 21.43 8.48 4.49
C ARG A 14 21.80 7.95 5.86
N VAL A 15 21.33 6.76 6.19
CA VAL A 15 21.57 6.09 7.47
C VAL A 15 22.19 4.72 7.20
N ASP A 16 23.35 4.48 7.76
CA ASP A 16 24.00 3.17 7.80
C ASP A 16 23.82 2.57 9.20
N LEU A 17 23.07 1.48 9.26
CA LEU A 17 22.74 0.82 10.53
C LEU A 17 23.92 0.00 11.08
N THR A 18 24.78 -0.52 10.21
CA THR A 18 25.97 -1.29 10.60
C THR A 18 26.97 -0.39 11.31
N GLU A 19 27.24 0.77 10.71
CA GLU A 19 28.20 1.74 11.25
C GLU A 19 27.61 2.66 12.31
N ARG A 20 26.27 2.64 12.48
CA ARG A 20 25.52 3.61 13.31
C ARG A 20 25.88 5.06 12.97
N LYS A 21 25.96 5.35 11.66
CA LYS A 21 26.31 6.66 11.12
C LYS A 21 25.22 7.17 10.20
N TRP A 22 25.21 8.46 10.03
CA TRP A 22 24.35 9.11 9.04
C TRP A 22 25.08 10.28 8.39
N ASN A 23 24.66 10.59 7.17
CA ASN A 23 25.10 11.76 6.43
C ASN A 23 23.95 12.32 5.57
N VAL A 24 24.19 13.50 5.03
CA VAL A 24 23.22 14.18 4.15
C VAL A 24 23.84 14.37 2.79
N GLU A 25 23.09 14.07 1.74
CA GLU A 25 23.43 14.42 0.37
C GLU A 25 22.40 15.39 -0.22
N SER A 26 22.79 16.06 -1.32
CA SER A 26 21.89 17.02 -1.99
C SER A 26 20.82 16.31 -2.82
N THR A 27 19.56 16.72 -2.67
CA THR A 27 18.46 16.29 -3.53
C THR A 27 18.67 16.70 -5.00
N SER A 28 19.42 17.78 -5.26
CA SER A 28 19.74 18.25 -6.62
C SER A 28 20.46 17.22 -7.49
N LYS A 29 21.14 16.27 -6.87
CA LYS A 29 21.77 15.14 -7.57
C LYS A 29 20.77 14.32 -8.39
N TYR A 30 19.52 14.30 -7.99
CA TYR A 30 18.48 13.46 -8.59
C TYR A 30 17.29 14.25 -9.15
N ALA A 31 16.92 15.37 -8.52
CA ALA A 31 15.64 16.05 -8.74
C ALA A 31 15.42 16.55 -10.18
N ASP A 32 16.48 16.93 -10.90
CA ASP A 32 16.40 17.38 -12.31
C ASP A 32 15.74 16.35 -13.23
N ARG A 33 16.09 15.08 -13.06
CA ARG A 33 15.65 14.00 -13.95
C ARG A 33 14.61 13.10 -13.33
N PHE A 34 14.60 12.95 -12.01
CA PHE A 34 13.82 11.97 -11.29
C PHE A 34 12.78 12.58 -10.35
N ILE A 35 12.71 13.90 -10.26
CA ILE A 35 11.70 14.70 -9.54
C ILE A 35 11.63 14.35 -8.04
N GLY A 36 11.12 13.17 -7.67
CA GLY A 36 10.89 12.73 -6.29
C GLY A 36 10.36 11.31 -6.23
N GLY A 37 9.88 10.89 -5.08
CA GLY A 37 9.17 9.62 -4.87
C GLY A 37 9.85 8.42 -5.53
N ILE A 38 9.09 7.70 -6.37
CA ILE A 38 9.63 6.52 -7.04
C ILE A 38 10.81 6.83 -7.95
N GLY A 39 10.87 8.00 -8.58
CA GLY A 39 11.97 8.34 -9.49
C GLY A 39 13.31 8.37 -8.76
N ILE A 40 13.39 9.09 -7.63
CA ILE A 40 14.58 9.12 -6.78
C ILE A 40 14.87 7.73 -6.20
N GLY A 41 13.83 7.04 -5.67
CA GLY A 41 14.01 5.73 -5.06
C GLY A 41 14.54 4.68 -6.03
N LEU A 42 13.98 4.59 -7.23
CA LEU A 42 14.42 3.64 -8.27
C LEU A 42 15.84 3.98 -8.77
N LYS A 43 16.16 5.28 -8.94
CA LYS A 43 17.50 5.68 -9.36
C LYS A 43 18.56 5.28 -8.34
N ILE A 44 18.31 5.46 -7.06
CA ILE A 44 19.20 5.03 -5.98
C ILE A 44 19.41 3.52 -6.00
N LEU A 45 18.34 2.74 -6.13
CA LEU A 45 18.48 1.28 -6.20
C LEU A 45 19.22 0.83 -7.45
N TRP A 46 18.93 1.44 -8.59
CA TRP A 46 19.61 1.14 -9.85
C TRP A 46 21.12 1.35 -9.79
N ASP A 47 21.55 2.43 -9.15
CA ASP A 47 22.96 2.79 -9.09
C ASP A 47 23.73 2.02 -8.00
N GLU A 48 23.03 1.60 -6.92
CA GLU A 48 23.72 1.26 -5.69
C GLU A 48 23.39 -0.13 -5.14
N VAL A 49 22.45 -0.86 -5.76
CA VAL A 49 22.04 -2.19 -5.30
C VAL A 49 22.34 -3.22 -6.37
N ASP A 50 23.22 -4.15 -6.04
CA ASP A 50 23.54 -5.28 -6.89
C ASP A 50 22.28 -6.10 -7.19
N PRO A 51 21.94 -6.38 -8.45
CA PRO A 51 20.77 -7.15 -8.83
C PRO A 51 20.77 -8.58 -8.28
N GLU A 52 21.92 -9.17 -8.00
CA GLU A 52 22.04 -10.57 -7.55
C GLU A 52 21.77 -10.77 -6.06
N ILE A 53 21.78 -9.72 -5.23
CA ILE A 53 21.48 -9.88 -3.81
C ILE A 53 19.99 -10.08 -3.57
N ASN A 54 19.64 -10.84 -2.52
CA ASN A 54 18.25 -10.95 -2.09
C ASN A 54 17.79 -9.73 -1.27
N SER A 55 16.49 -9.63 -1.02
CA SER A 55 15.88 -8.51 -0.32
C SER A 55 16.32 -8.36 1.14
N PHE A 56 16.76 -9.42 1.79
CA PHE A 56 17.21 -9.42 3.19
C PHE A 56 18.72 -9.13 3.36
N ASN A 57 19.45 -9.04 2.25
CA ASN A 57 20.87 -8.70 2.29
C ASN A 57 21.06 -7.31 2.93
N PRO A 58 22.02 -7.14 3.86
CA PRO A 58 22.32 -5.82 4.45
C PRO A 58 22.61 -4.71 3.43
N LYS A 59 23.19 -5.05 2.27
CA LYS A 59 23.46 -4.12 1.17
C LYS A 59 22.19 -3.66 0.43
N ASN A 60 21.07 -4.39 0.54
CA ASN A 60 19.79 -3.90 0.02
C ASN A 60 19.41 -2.60 0.74
N LYS A 61 18.89 -1.65 -0.01
CA LYS A 61 18.46 -0.36 0.53
C LYS A 61 16.95 -0.30 0.67
N LEU A 62 16.49 0.31 1.76
CA LEU A 62 15.10 0.67 1.97
C LEU A 62 15.00 2.20 1.86
N VAL A 63 14.40 2.69 0.80
CA VAL A 63 14.31 4.11 0.46
C VAL A 63 12.90 4.62 0.71
N PHE A 64 12.76 5.62 1.57
CA PHE A 64 11.52 6.35 1.84
C PHE A 64 11.65 7.71 1.15
N ALA A 65 10.87 7.95 0.10
CA ALA A 65 11.02 9.14 -0.72
C ALA A 65 9.72 9.94 -0.80
N ALA A 66 9.80 11.20 -0.39
CA ALA A 66 8.75 12.20 -0.60
C ALA A 66 8.86 12.82 -2.00
N GLY A 67 7.81 13.52 -2.40
CA GLY A 67 7.82 14.32 -3.63
C GLY A 67 7.85 15.83 -3.35
N PRO A 68 7.96 16.66 -4.40
CA PRO A 68 7.96 18.11 -4.22
C PRO A 68 6.63 18.65 -3.69
N LEU A 69 5.53 17.94 -3.88
CA LEU A 69 4.22 18.33 -3.38
C LEU A 69 3.91 17.77 -1.97
N THR A 70 4.67 16.79 -1.47
CA THR A 70 4.45 16.19 -0.15
C THR A 70 4.54 17.26 0.95
N GLY A 71 3.52 17.32 1.82
CA GLY A 71 3.45 18.28 2.93
C GLY A 71 3.08 19.70 2.53
N THR A 72 2.76 19.96 1.25
CA THR A 72 2.25 21.26 0.77
C THR A 72 0.73 21.35 0.89
N LEU A 73 0.15 22.47 0.45
CA LEU A 73 -1.30 22.66 0.38
C LEU A 73 -1.97 21.91 -0.79
N ALA A 74 -1.19 21.25 -1.66
CA ALA A 74 -1.75 20.43 -2.73
C ALA A 74 -2.65 19.32 -2.15
N PRO A 75 -3.88 19.13 -2.66
CA PRO A 75 -4.75 18.08 -2.17
C PRO A 75 -4.12 16.69 -2.33
N GLY A 76 -4.25 15.83 -1.32
CA GLY A 76 -3.71 14.47 -1.36
C GLY A 76 -2.18 14.37 -1.29
N SER A 77 -1.51 15.37 -0.73
CA SER A 77 -0.05 15.49 -0.57
C SER A 77 0.50 14.81 0.68
N GLY A 78 -0.29 13.96 1.35
CA GLY A 78 0.14 13.22 2.56
C GLY A 78 0.90 11.93 2.28
N ARG A 79 1.34 11.68 1.04
CA ARG A 79 1.95 10.42 0.64
C ARG A 79 3.48 10.50 0.59
N PHE A 80 4.10 9.32 0.62
CA PHE A 80 5.49 9.06 0.27
C PHE A 80 5.59 7.67 -0.37
N GLU A 81 6.68 7.42 -1.08
CA GLU A 81 6.96 6.13 -1.72
C GLU A 81 8.05 5.40 -0.94
N ILE A 82 7.89 4.09 -0.80
CA ILE A 82 8.92 3.20 -0.28
C ILE A 82 9.39 2.33 -1.45
N VAL A 83 10.70 2.28 -1.68
CA VAL A 83 11.30 1.53 -2.80
C VAL A 83 12.42 0.65 -2.25
N SER A 84 12.43 -0.64 -2.64
CA SER A 84 13.43 -1.63 -2.23
C SER A 84 13.34 -2.89 -3.10
N LYS A 85 14.29 -3.82 -2.97
CA LYS A 85 14.04 -5.20 -3.39
C LYS A 85 13.00 -5.82 -2.46
N SER A 86 12.03 -6.51 -3.03
CA SER A 86 10.88 -7.07 -2.34
C SER A 86 11.06 -8.57 -2.07
N PRO A 87 10.90 -9.01 -0.82
CA PRO A 87 10.92 -10.43 -0.51
C PRO A 87 9.68 -11.17 -1.00
N ARG A 88 8.61 -10.43 -1.31
CA ARG A 88 7.34 -10.99 -1.75
C ARG A 88 7.36 -11.42 -3.22
N SER A 89 8.18 -10.76 -4.04
CA SER A 89 8.29 -11.11 -5.47
C SER A 89 8.72 -12.57 -5.66
N TYR A 90 8.13 -13.23 -6.65
CA TYR A 90 8.35 -14.64 -6.95
C TYR A 90 8.62 -14.81 -8.46
N PRO A 91 9.53 -15.68 -8.90
CA PRO A 91 10.37 -16.59 -8.08
C PRO A 91 11.58 -15.89 -7.42
N VAL A 92 11.98 -14.73 -7.91
CA VAL A 92 13.15 -13.98 -7.40
C VAL A 92 12.72 -12.64 -6.80
N ASP A 93 13.54 -12.13 -5.87
CA ASP A 93 13.32 -10.84 -5.24
C ASP A 93 13.59 -9.72 -6.25
N THR A 94 12.56 -9.03 -6.72
CA THR A 94 12.66 -7.91 -7.67
C THR A 94 12.56 -6.56 -6.97
N VAL A 95 13.01 -5.51 -7.63
CA VAL A 95 12.76 -4.15 -7.17
C VAL A 95 11.29 -3.81 -7.34
N THR A 96 10.69 -3.28 -6.29
CA THR A 96 9.30 -2.81 -6.31
C THR A 96 9.10 -1.58 -5.44
N ARG A 97 7.89 -1.08 -5.41
CA ARG A 97 7.49 0.11 -4.65
C ARG A 97 6.22 -0.11 -3.84
N SER A 98 6.01 0.74 -2.85
CA SER A 98 4.76 0.84 -2.13
C SER A 98 4.49 2.29 -1.74
N GLY A 99 3.45 2.89 -2.33
CA GLY A 99 2.99 4.21 -1.93
C GLY A 99 2.20 4.15 -0.63
N MET A 100 2.61 4.93 0.35
CA MET A 100 1.98 4.99 1.67
C MET A 100 1.39 6.37 1.93
N GLY A 101 0.16 6.42 2.45
CA GLY A 101 -0.51 7.65 2.89
C GLY A 101 -0.23 7.97 4.36
N GLY A 102 -1.03 8.87 4.92
CA GLY A 102 -0.95 9.27 6.32
C GLY A 102 -0.28 10.62 6.52
N PHE A 103 0.56 10.74 7.53
CA PHE A 103 1.18 11.99 7.98
C PHE A 103 2.70 11.93 8.05
N TRP A 104 3.30 10.74 7.97
CA TRP A 104 4.75 10.56 8.13
C TRP A 104 5.58 11.21 7.00
N GLY A 105 5.11 11.12 5.75
CA GLY A 105 5.79 11.77 4.62
C GLY A 105 5.92 13.28 4.78
N PRO A 106 4.82 14.02 5.07
CA PRO A 106 4.86 15.43 5.45
C PRO A 106 5.82 15.71 6.61
N GLU A 107 5.79 14.90 7.66
CA GLU A 107 6.64 15.10 8.84
C GLU A 107 8.14 14.97 8.50
N LEU A 108 8.51 14.03 7.61
CA LEU A 108 9.87 13.91 7.08
C LEU A 108 10.30 15.19 6.33
N LYS A 109 9.40 15.76 5.54
CA LYS A 109 9.64 17.04 4.85
C LYS A 109 9.82 18.19 5.86
N TYR A 110 9.01 18.26 6.90
CA TYR A 110 9.12 19.28 7.96
C TYR A 110 10.35 19.06 8.85
N ALA A 111 10.90 17.84 8.91
CA ALA A 111 12.20 17.59 9.50
C ALA A 111 13.36 18.06 8.61
N GLY A 112 13.09 18.37 7.33
CA GLY A 112 14.06 18.94 6.39
C GLY A 112 14.66 17.94 5.41
N TYR A 113 13.95 16.80 5.14
CA TYR A 113 14.46 15.78 4.23
C TYR A 113 13.44 15.42 3.14
N ASP A 114 13.92 15.28 1.90
CA ASP A 114 13.14 14.81 0.76
C ASP A 114 13.08 13.29 0.65
N ALA A 115 14.08 12.62 1.20
CA ALA A 115 14.13 11.17 1.29
C ALA A 115 14.96 10.72 2.50
N LEU A 116 14.69 9.48 2.94
CA LEU A 116 15.48 8.72 3.92
C LEU A 116 15.91 7.42 3.27
N ILE A 117 17.20 7.13 3.30
CA ILE A 117 17.80 5.90 2.77
C ILE A 117 18.38 5.11 3.93
N ILE A 118 17.90 3.88 4.13
CA ILE A 118 18.39 2.96 5.15
C ILE A 118 19.18 1.85 4.47
N GLN A 119 20.42 1.67 4.89
CA GLN A 119 21.31 0.57 4.48
C GLN A 119 21.95 -0.09 5.69
N GLY A 120 22.63 -1.22 5.45
CA GLY A 120 23.26 -1.98 6.52
C GLY A 120 22.27 -2.79 7.35
N ARG A 121 22.75 -3.35 8.45
CA ARG A 121 22.01 -4.07 9.47
C ARG A 121 22.59 -3.72 10.83
N ALA A 122 21.74 -3.35 11.78
CA ALA A 122 22.18 -3.10 13.15
C ALA A 122 22.62 -4.41 13.83
N GLU A 123 23.46 -4.30 14.85
CA GLU A 123 23.89 -5.43 15.68
C GLU A 123 22.73 -5.91 16.59
N ASN A 124 22.00 -4.96 17.15
CA ASN A 124 20.84 -5.19 18.00
C ASN A 124 19.62 -4.44 17.45
N TRP A 125 18.41 -4.79 17.91
CA TRP A 125 17.21 -4.08 17.55
C TRP A 125 17.28 -2.62 17.97
N ILE A 126 16.97 -1.72 17.03
CA ILE A 126 16.97 -0.28 17.22
C ILE A 126 15.69 0.38 16.74
N ASN A 127 15.43 1.56 17.30
CA ASN A 127 14.54 2.57 16.75
C ASN A 127 15.39 3.73 16.21
N LEU A 128 15.00 4.28 15.08
CA LEU A 128 15.60 5.51 14.55
C LEU A 128 14.72 6.70 14.96
N TRP A 129 15.33 7.69 15.64
CA TRP A 129 14.67 8.92 16.01
C TRP A 129 15.24 10.11 15.23
N ILE A 130 14.40 10.78 14.45
CA ILE A 130 14.74 11.95 13.63
C ILE A 130 13.94 13.14 14.12
N HIS A 131 14.61 14.13 14.67
CA HIS A 131 14.01 15.40 15.09
C HIS A 131 14.76 16.56 14.41
N ASN A 132 14.21 17.05 13.30
CA ASN A 132 14.91 17.97 12.41
C ASN A 132 16.29 17.42 12.02
N GLU A 133 17.39 18.15 12.26
CA GLU A 133 18.74 17.71 11.96
C GLU A 133 19.34 16.71 12.97
N LYS A 134 18.62 16.38 14.04
CA LYS A 134 19.11 15.43 15.06
C LYS A 134 18.65 14.02 14.71
N VAL A 135 19.57 13.13 14.48
CA VAL A 135 19.33 11.70 14.21
C VAL A 135 19.94 10.88 15.33
N LYS A 136 19.16 10.02 15.97
CA LYS A 136 19.59 9.15 17.06
C LYS A 136 19.21 7.69 16.80
N PHE A 137 20.11 6.79 17.15
CA PHE A 137 19.90 5.35 17.21
C PHE A 137 19.54 4.99 18.66
N LEU A 138 18.33 4.49 18.87
CA LEU A 138 17.83 4.14 20.20
C LEU A 138 17.71 2.62 20.29
N GLU A 139 18.13 2.04 21.40
CA GLU A 139 17.96 0.61 21.64
C GLU A 139 16.46 0.25 21.67
N ALA A 140 16.09 -0.85 21.03
CA ALA A 140 14.70 -1.27 20.87
C ALA A 140 14.41 -2.66 21.44
N LYS A 141 15.26 -3.19 22.33
CA LYS A 141 15.07 -4.51 22.94
C LYS A 141 13.69 -4.66 23.59
N ASP A 142 13.22 -3.64 24.31
CA ASP A 142 11.93 -3.65 25.01
C ASP A 142 10.71 -3.44 24.10
N TYR A 143 10.96 -3.26 22.80
CA TYR A 143 9.93 -3.13 21.77
C TYR A 143 9.73 -4.41 20.96
N VAL A 144 10.67 -5.34 21.02
CA VAL A 144 10.57 -6.62 20.31
C VAL A 144 9.40 -7.44 20.86
N GLY A 145 8.63 -8.04 19.97
CA GLY A 145 7.40 -8.77 20.29
C GLY A 145 6.17 -7.88 20.51
N ASN A 146 6.33 -6.54 20.65
CA ASN A 146 5.18 -5.66 20.72
C ASN A 146 4.49 -5.54 19.35
N ASP A 147 3.17 -5.50 19.36
CA ASP A 147 2.39 -5.16 18.20
C ASP A 147 2.63 -3.71 17.73
N THR A 148 2.18 -3.37 16.52
CA THR A 148 2.40 -2.06 15.93
C THR A 148 1.76 -0.93 16.72
N TYR A 149 0.60 -1.14 17.33
CA TYR A 149 -0.12 -0.13 18.12
C TYR A 149 0.58 0.14 19.44
N THR A 150 0.99 -0.91 20.14
CA THR A 150 1.75 -0.84 21.38
C THR A 150 3.10 -0.17 21.16
N THR A 151 3.81 -0.51 20.08
CA THR A 151 5.08 0.10 19.70
C THR A 151 4.95 1.62 19.53
N GLN A 152 3.95 2.09 18.76
CA GLN A 152 3.73 3.51 18.55
C GLN A 152 3.34 4.23 19.84
N LYS A 153 2.44 3.65 20.65
CA LYS A 153 2.03 4.22 21.93
C LYS A 153 3.20 4.44 22.89
N LYS A 154 4.12 3.48 22.97
CA LYS A 154 5.35 3.61 23.78
C LYS A 154 6.24 4.73 23.26
N LEU A 155 6.52 4.76 21.94
CA LEU A 155 7.38 5.78 21.33
C LEU A 155 6.79 7.19 21.45
N HIS A 156 5.48 7.37 21.32
CA HIS A 156 4.83 8.67 21.56
C HIS A 156 5.03 9.16 23.01
N LYS A 157 4.96 8.24 23.97
CA LYS A 157 5.19 8.57 25.38
C LYS A 157 6.65 8.93 25.69
N GLU A 158 7.58 8.22 25.04
CA GLU A 158 9.02 8.36 25.35
C GLU A 158 9.72 9.47 24.57
N LEU A 159 9.24 9.78 23.35
CA LEU A 159 9.93 10.73 22.47
C LEU A 159 9.16 12.04 22.34
N ASP A 160 8.04 12.01 21.67
CA ASP A 160 7.21 13.17 21.36
C ASP A 160 5.80 12.71 20.98
N PRO A 161 4.74 13.23 21.62
CA PRO A 161 3.35 12.84 21.31
C PRO A 161 2.91 13.23 19.89
N GLU A 162 3.57 14.20 19.26
CA GLU A 162 3.28 14.64 17.90
C GLU A 162 4.14 13.95 16.82
N ALA A 163 5.16 13.18 17.22
CA ALA A 163 6.00 12.42 16.28
C ALA A 163 5.15 11.52 15.39
N LYS A 164 5.55 11.34 14.13
CA LYS A 164 4.96 10.35 13.24
C LYS A 164 5.87 9.13 13.18
N ILE A 165 5.26 7.96 13.32
CA ILE A 165 6.00 6.72 13.54
C ILE A 165 5.66 5.71 12.45
N LEU A 166 6.69 5.16 11.81
CA LEU A 166 6.62 3.94 11.03
C LEU A 166 7.15 2.80 11.89
N CYS A 167 6.46 1.69 11.95
CA CYS A 167 6.96 0.52 12.69
C CYS A 167 6.55 -0.79 12.02
N ILE A 168 7.21 -1.86 12.45
CA ILE A 168 6.84 -3.24 12.10
C ILE A 168 6.25 -3.94 13.31
N GLY A 169 5.35 -4.88 13.04
CA GLY A 169 4.82 -5.81 14.03
C GLY A 169 5.61 -7.12 14.08
N PRO A 170 5.12 -8.12 14.85
CA PRO A 170 5.73 -9.45 14.94
C PRO A 170 6.00 -10.11 13.58
N ALA A 171 5.15 -9.89 12.58
CA ALA A 171 5.36 -10.43 11.23
C ALA A 171 6.67 -9.92 10.60
N GLY A 172 6.99 -8.64 10.78
CA GLY A 172 8.25 -8.07 10.27
C GLY A 172 9.46 -8.58 11.05
N GLU A 173 9.35 -8.70 12.37
CA GLU A 173 10.40 -9.25 13.23
C GLU A 173 10.75 -10.69 12.86
N ASN A 174 9.75 -11.50 12.53
CA ASN A 174 9.90 -12.90 12.12
C ASN A 174 10.12 -13.06 10.60
N LEU A 175 10.39 -11.99 9.87
CA LEU A 175 10.68 -12.00 8.44
C LEU A 175 9.60 -12.67 7.58
N SER A 176 8.32 -12.58 8.00
CA SER A 176 7.22 -12.96 7.12
C SER A 176 7.25 -12.07 5.87
N ARG A 177 7.34 -12.67 4.68
CA ARG A 177 7.38 -11.94 3.39
C ARG A 177 6.08 -11.16 3.12
N LEU A 178 5.07 -11.38 3.96
CA LEU A 178 3.79 -10.67 3.93
C LEU A 178 3.76 -9.46 4.87
N ALA A 179 4.89 -9.18 5.57
CA ALA A 179 4.94 -8.12 6.55
C ALA A 179 4.91 -6.73 5.92
N VAL A 180 4.13 -5.85 6.52
CA VAL A 180 4.02 -4.43 6.13
C VAL A 180 4.72 -3.51 7.15
N ILE A 181 5.09 -2.32 6.69
CA ILE A 181 5.41 -1.18 7.56
C ILE A 181 4.09 -0.45 7.79
N LEU A 182 3.81 -0.07 9.04
CA LEU A 182 2.56 0.56 9.44
C LEU A 182 2.80 1.87 10.18
N SER A 183 1.92 2.83 9.96
CA SER A 183 1.81 4.08 10.72
C SER A 183 0.38 4.26 11.22
N GLU A 184 0.26 4.84 12.41
CA GLU A 184 -1.02 4.98 13.11
C GLU A 184 -1.70 3.61 13.26
N THR A 185 -2.95 3.45 12.85
CA THR A 185 -3.64 2.16 12.99
C THR A 185 -3.93 1.46 11.67
N SER A 186 -3.71 2.12 10.52
CA SER A 186 -4.14 1.56 9.24
C SER A 186 -3.42 2.08 7.98
N PHE A 187 -2.47 3.02 8.10
CA PHE A 187 -1.64 3.41 6.97
C PHE A 187 -0.52 2.39 6.79
N VAL A 188 -0.52 1.67 5.69
CA VAL A 188 0.38 0.52 5.48
C VAL A 188 1.11 0.60 4.14
N SER A 189 2.31 0.01 4.12
CA SER A 189 3.07 -0.29 2.90
C SER A 189 2.63 -1.64 2.34
N GLY A 190 1.49 -1.70 1.67
CA GLY A 190 0.95 -2.96 1.16
C GLY A 190 1.72 -3.57 -0.01
N LYS A 191 1.54 -4.87 -0.23
CA LYS A 191 1.96 -5.66 -1.41
C LYS A 191 3.46 -5.80 -1.67
N SER A 192 4.33 -5.40 -0.78
CA SER A 192 5.78 -5.38 -1.04
C SER A 192 6.63 -6.17 -0.05
N GLY A 193 6.08 -6.55 1.10
CA GLY A 193 6.86 -7.26 2.13
C GLY A 193 7.93 -6.41 2.81
N PHE A 194 7.86 -5.09 2.72
CA PHE A 194 8.91 -4.20 3.24
C PHE A 194 9.02 -4.20 4.76
N GLY A 195 7.99 -4.66 5.48
CA GLY A 195 8.10 -4.91 6.92
C GLY A 195 9.18 -5.95 7.23
N ALA A 196 9.28 -7.01 6.42
CA ALA A 196 10.33 -8.01 6.58
C ALA A 196 11.72 -7.48 6.20
N VAL A 197 11.81 -6.60 5.17
CA VAL A 197 13.08 -5.93 4.84
C VAL A 197 13.54 -5.04 6.00
N MET A 198 12.63 -4.32 6.62
CA MET A 198 12.94 -3.50 7.80
C MET A 198 13.36 -4.39 8.99
N GLY A 199 12.66 -5.51 9.20
CA GLY A 199 13.01 -6.52 10.22
C GLY A 199 14.38 -7.15 10.00
N SER A 200 14.74 -7.50 8.75
CA SER A 200 16.05 -8.08 8.42
C SER A 200 17.22 -7.15 8.75
N LYS A 201 16.95 -5.85 8.86
CA LYS A 201 17.93 -4.82 9.26
C LYS A 201 17.95 -4.58 10.78
N LEU A 202 17.13 -5.30 11.57
CA LEU A 202 16.91 -5.10 13.00
C LEU A 202 16.44 -3.67 13.33
N LEU A 203 15.63 -3.08 12.47
CA LEU A 203 15.03 -1.77 12.63
C LEU A 203 13.54 -1.92 12.99
N LYS A 204 13.20 -1.64 14.25
CA LYS A 204 11.83 -1.82 14.76
C LYS A 204 10.90 -0.68 14.38
N ALA A 205 11.40 0.57 14.49
CA ALA A 205 10.62 1.76 14.16
C ALA A 205 11.48 2.93 13.67
N ILE A 206 10.82 3.84 12.93
CA ILE A 206 11.37 5.13 12.51
C ILE A 206 10.39 6.20 12.98
N ALA A 207 10.78 6.95 13.99
CA ALA A 207 10.01 8.09 14.50
C ALA A 207 10.59 9.39 13.93
N VAL A 208 9.71 10.27 13.48
CA VAL A 208 10.08 11.57 12.88
C VAL A 208 9.27 12.69 13.53
N ARG A 209 9.93 13.78 13.86
CA ARG A 209 9.33 15.05 14.26
C ARG A 209 9.99 16.19 13.48
N GLY A 210 9.20 16.92 12.71
CA GLY A 210 9.64 18.05 11.92
C GLY A 210 8.92 19.33 12.33
N THR A 211 9.66 20.42 12.45
CA THR A 211 9.11 21.72 12.84
C THR A 211 9.42 22.83 11.83
N LYS A 212 9.99 22.47 10.68
CA LYS A 212 10.35 23.43 9.63
C LYS A 212 9.20 23.67 8.66
N SER A 213 9.24 24.80 7.97
CA SER A 213 8.33 25.12 6.88
C SER A 213 8.89 24.68 5.53
N LEU A 214 7.99 24.46 4.56
CA LEU A 214 8.35 24.26 3.16
C LEU A 214 8.24 25.58 2.42
N LYS A 215 9.22 25.87 1.58
CA LYS A 215 9.17 27.01 0.65
C LYS A 215 8.29 26.65 -0.54
N ILE A 216 7.34 27.51 -0.86
CA ILE A 216 6.46 27.39 -2.04
C ILE A 216 6.71 28.59 -2.93
N SER A 217 6.95 28.35 -4.22
CA SER A 217 7.32 29.38 -5.18
C SER A 217 6.24 30.46 -5.33
N ASN A 218 4.98 30.05 -5.38
CA ASN A 218 3.82 30.94 -5.44
C ASN A 218 2.69 30.39 -4.57
N PRO A 219 2.64 30.79 -3.28
CA PRO A 219 1.63 30.31 -2.35
C PRO A 219 0.19 30.65 -2.74
N GLU A 220 -0.03 31.81 -3.30
CA GLU A 220 -1.37 32.27 -3.73
C GLU A 220 -1.89 31.41 -4.87
N ARG A 221 -1.06 31.16 -5.87
CA ARG A 221 -1.40 30.28 -6.99
C ARG A 221 -1.59 28.83 -6.54
N MET A 222 -0.81 28.36 -5.57
CA MET A 222 -0.99 27.05 -4.97
C MET A 222 -2.36 26.91 -4.29
N ILE A 223 -2.78 27.95 -3.55
CA ILE A 223 -4.09 27.98 -2.89
C ILE A 223 -5.22 27.98 -3.93
N GLU A 224 -5.10 28.79 -4.97
CA GLU A 224 -6.08 28.88 -6.06
C GLU A 224 -6.28 27.52 -6.74
N ILE A 225 -5.17 26.90 -7.18
CA ILE A 225 -5.22 25.58 -7.84
C ILE A 225 -5.77 24.52 -6.88
N SER A 226 -5.37 24.53 -5.61
CA SER A 226 -5.86 23.60 -4.60
C SER A 226 -7.36 23.71 -4.36
N LYS A 227 -7.89 24.95 -4.34
CA LYS A 227 -9.35 25.19 -4.27
C LYS A 227 -10.05 24.62 -5.49
N ARG A 228 -9.51 24.87 -6.69
CA ARG A 228 -10.07 24.36 -7.95
C ARG A 228 -10.10 22.82 -7.97
N VAL A 229 -9.00 22.17 -7.60
CA VAL A 229 -8.95 20.69 -7.50
C VAL A 229 -10.01 20.17 -6.54
N ARG A 230 -10.17 20.79 -5.38
CA ARG A 230 -11.19 20.41 -4.39
C ARG A 230 -12.61 20.59 -4.92
N GLN A 231 -12.88 21.66 -5.65
CA GLN A 231 -14.19 21.91 -6.27
C GLN A 231 -14.49 20.87 -7.35
N LEU A 232 -13.53 20.60 -8.24
CA LEU A 232 -13.69 19.60 -9.30
C LEU A 232 -13.89 18.18 -8.75
N SER A 233 -13.23 17.85 -7.66
CA SER A 233 -13.35 16.55 -7.00
C SER A 233 -14.46 16.46 -5.95
N ALA A 234 -15.14 17.55 -5.60
CA ALA A 234 -16.23 17.55 -4.63
C ALA A 234 -17.39 16.65 -5.04
N ASN A 235 -17.70 16.61 -6.34
CA ASN A 235 -18.73 15.78 -6.94
C ASN A 235 -18.15 14.49 -7.54
N ASN A 236 -16.91 14.15 -7.23
CA ASN A 236 -16.30 12.93 -7.72
C ASN A 236 -16.94 11.72 -7.00
N PRO A 237 -17.57 10.80 -7.73
CA PRO A 237 -18.13 9.58 -7.16
C PRO A 237 -17.09 8.74 -6.42
N MET A 238 -15.80 8.97 -6.68
CA MET A 238 -14.70 8.39 -5.92
C MET A 238 -14.76 8.72 -4.42
N ARG A 239 -15.35 9.85 -4.06
CA ARG A 239 -15.56 10.23 -2.65
C ARG A 239 -16.56 9.29 -1.97
N GLU A 240 -17.55 8.85 -2.71
CA GLU A 240 -18.50 7.82 -2.25
C GLU A 240 -17.92 6.41 -2.46
N TRP A 241 -17.05 6.25 -3.44
CA TRP A 241 -16.46 5.01 -3.86
C TRP A 241 -15.50 4.39 -2.82
N THR A 242 -14.75 5.19 -2.10
CA THR A 242 -13.90 4.69 -1.01
C THR A 242 -14.71 4.12 0.16
N SER A 243 -15.97 4.51 0.24
CA SER A 243 -16.93 3.91 1.18
C SER A 243 -17.79 2.81 0.55
N THR A 244 -17.88 2.69 -0.78
CA THR A 244 -18.89 1.88 -1.46
C THR A 244 -18.38 0.87 -2.49
N LEU A 245 -17.29 1.11 -3.16
CA LEU A 245 -17.01 0.56 -4.49
C LEU A 245 -16.18 -0.70 -4.58
N MET A 246 -15.49 -1.12 -3.53
CA MET A 246 -14.91 -2.45 -3.51
C MET A 246 -15.95 -3.52 -3.10
N LEU A 247 -17.21 -3.16 -3.22
CA LEU A 247 -18.29 -3.89 -2.60
C LEU A 247 -19.14 -4.51 -3.68
N ASP A 248 -18.80 -5.73 -4.05
CA ASP A 248 -19.65 -6.62 -4.83
C ASP A 248 -20.99 -6.94 -4.14
N SER A 249 -21.27 -6.32 -3.00
CA SER A 249 -22.49 -6.58 -2.25
C SER A 249 -22.99 -5.38 -1.47
N VAL A 250 -24.31 -5.21 -1.48
CA VAL A 250 -25.10 -4.31 -0.63
C VAL A 250 -24.74 -4.46 0.86
N ASP A 251 -24.31 -5.65 1.28
CA ASP A 251 -24.01 -6.00 2.65
C ASP A 251 -22.80 -5.30 3.26
N ARG A 252 -21.72 -5.14 2.48
CA ARG A 252 -20.54 -4.45 2.99
C ARG A 252 -20.81 -2.97 3.19
N GLN A 253 -21.59 -2.37 2.31
CA GLN A 253 -22.04 -1.00 2.48
C GLN A 253 -22.86 -0.87 3.76
N SER A 254 -23.74 -1.83 4.02
CA SER A 254 -24.50 -1.92 5.25
C SER A 254 -23.61 -1.97 6.49
N PHE A 255 -22.53 -2.80 6.47
CA PHE A 255 -21.54 -2.87 7.54
C PHE A 255 -20.89 -1.50 7.80
N LEU A 256 -20.40 -0.83 6.75
CA LEU A 256 -19.79 0.48 6.90
C LEU A 256 -20.77 1.53 7.42
N ASN A 257 -21.95 1.59 6.86
CA ASN A 257 -22.96 2.57 7.27
C ASN A 257 -23.40 2.35 8.72
N LYS A 258 -23.46 1.09 9.15
CA LYS A 258 -23.86 0.72 10.50
C LYS A 258 -22.83 1.11 11.57
N TYR A 259 -21.53 0.97 11.27
CA TYR A 259 -20.48 1.08 12.28
C TYR A 259 -19.57 2.30 12.13
N ARG A 260 -19.69 3.03 11.04
CA ARG A 260 -18.86 4.21 10.77
C ARG A 260 -19.25 5.38 11.69
N LYS A 261 -18.29 5.84 12.49
CA LYS A 261 -18.40 7.06 13.31
C LYS A 261 -17.98 8.31 12.54
N LYS A 262 -16.87 8.23 11.78
CA LYS A 262 -16.35 9.33 10.97
C LYS A 262 -15.48 8.83 9.82
N ASN A 263 -15.33 9.66 8.80
CA ASN A 263 -14.34 9.46 7.76
C ASN A 263 -12.99 10.06 8.18
N ILE A 264 -11.90 9.43 7.77
CA ILE A 264 -10.53 9.85 8.06
C ILE A 264 -9.77 9.95 6.74
N GLY A 265 -8.85 10.90 6.66
CA GLY A 265 -7.99 11.11 5.51
C GLY A 265 -6.53 11.27 5.88
N CYS A 266 -5.67 11.20 4.87
CA CYS A 266 -4.27 11.56 4.97
C CYS A 266 -4.12 13.09 5.10
N PHE A 267 -2.91 13.57 5.37
CA PHE A 267 -2.58 14.98 5.36
C PHE A 267 -3.06 15.67 4.07
N GLY A 268 -3.74 16.80 4.19
CA GLY A 268 -4.24 17.59 3.06
C GLY A 268 -5.32 16.92 2.20
N CYS A 269 -5.83 15.75 2.59
CA CYS A 269 -6.80 14.99 1.80
C CYS A 269 -8.24 15.40 2.11
N HIS A 270 -9.05 15.56 1.07
CA HIS A 270 -10.49 15.82 1.17
C HIS A 270 -11.35 14.61 0.74
N THR A 271 -10.73 13.56 0.21
CA THR A 271 -11.45 12.34 -0.21
C THR A 271 -11.83 11.46 0.98
N LEU A 272 -11.03 11.50 2.08
CA LEU A 272 -11.31 10.84 3.36
C LEU A 272 -11.65 9.34 3.19
N CYS A 273 -10.76 8.57 2.56
CA CYS A 273 -11.02 7.19 2.16
C CYS A 273 -10.90 6.14 3.27
N PHE A 274 -10.56 6.53 4.49
CA PHE A 274 -10.58 5.67 5.67
C PHE A 274 -11.83 5.92 6.50
N ALA A 275 -12.29 4.90 7.21
CA ALA A 275 -13.38 5.01 8.16
C ALA A 275 -12.88 4.69 9.58
N HIS A 276 -13.28 5.48 10.56
CA HIS A 276 -13.23 5.08 11.95
C HIS A 276 -14.50 4.33 12.27
N LEU A 277 -14.35 3.07 12.64
CA LEU A 277 -15.46 2.18 12.95
C LEU A 277 -15.53 1.94 14.45
N SER A 278 -16.74 1.78 14.95
CA SER A 278 -17.04 1.32 16.31
C SER A 278 -18.00 0.14 16.20
N VAL A 279 -17.52 -1.05 16.53
CA VAL A 279 -18.29 -2.30 16.45
C VAL A 279 -18.61 -2.77 17.87
N PRO A 280 -19.89 -3.05 18.21
CA PRO A 280 -20.26 -3.49 19.54
C PRO A 280 -19.44 -4.69 20.02
N ASP A 281 -18.97 -4.64 21.26
CA ASP A 281 -18.18 -5.66 21.94
C ASP A 281 -16.84 -6.02 21.27
N ALA A 282 -16.49 -5.38 20.14
CA ALA A 282 -15.21 -5.54 19.44
C ALA A 282 -14.31 -4.29 19.53
N GLY A 283 -14.89 -3.11 19.84
CA GLY A 283 -14.15 -1.88 20.06
C GLY A 283 -14.11 -0.93 18.86
N GLU A 284 -13.08 -0.09 18.82
CA GLU A 284 -12.93 0.96 17.81
C GLU A 284 -11.56 0.90 17.11
N SER A 285 -11.55 1.14 15.81
CA SER A 285 -10.32 1.25 15.02
C SER A 285 -10.57 1.95 13.68
N GLN A 286 -9.48 2.39 13.06
CA GLN A 286 -9.52 2.85 11.68
C GLN A 286 -9.47 1.63 10.74
N CYS A 287 -10.28 1.69 9.69
CA CYS A 287 -10.28 0.70 8.63
C CYS A 287 -10.18 1.36 7.28
N HIS A 288 -9.36 0.78 6.42
CA HIS A 288 -9.34 1.06 4.99
C HIS A 288 -10.23 0.05 4.24
N CYS A 289 -10.62 0.36 3.00
CA CYS A 289 -11.43 -0.53 2.15
C CYS A 289 -10.90 -1.97 2.06
N ILE A 290 -9.59 -2.14 2.17
CA ILE A 290 -8.90 -3.43 2.12
C ILE A 290 -9.23 -4.33 3.33
N GLY A 291 -9.56 -3.76 4.49
CA GLY A 291 -9.90 -4.53 5.68
C GLY A 291 -11.13 -5.45 5.54
N TYR A 292 -11.96 -5.23 4.52
CA TYR A 292 -13.16 -6.04 4.30
C TYR A 292 -12.91 -7.38 3.60
N PHE A 293 -11.69 -7.74 3.29
CA PHE A 293 -11.38 -9.00 2.59
C PHE A 293 -11.75 -10.25 3.37
N TYR A 294 -11.78 -10.17 4.69
CA TYR A 294 -12.26 -11.28 5.54
C TYR A 294 -13.78 -11.46 5.48
N TYR A 295 -14.49 -10.45 4.99
CA TYR A 295 -15.96 -10.40 5.01
C TYR A 295 -16.60 -11.56 4.26
N SER A 296 -16.11 -11.93 3.08
CA SER A 296 -16.70 -13.02 2.29
C SER A 296 -16.55 -14.37 3.00
N ALA A 297 -15.39 -14.64 3.61
CA ALA A 297 -15.17 -15.87 4.36
C ALA A 297 -16.03 -15.90 5.63
N ALA A 298 -16.06 -14.81 6.39
CA ALA A 298 -16.88 -14.71 7.59
C ALA A 298 -18.40 -14.77 7.29
N THR A 299 -18.84 -14.17 6.18
CA THR A 299 -20.25 -14.29 5.77
C THR A 299 -20.62 -15.72 5.39
N LYS A 300 -19.72 -16.45 4.73
CA LYS A 300 -19.93 -17.86 4.40
C LYS A 300 -20.12 -18.71 5.66
N TYR A 301 -19.40 -18.39 6.73
CA TYR A 301 -19.44 -19.14 8.00
C TYR A 301 -20.61 -18.70 8.91
N TYR A 302 -20.76 -17.39 9.17
CA TYR A 302 -21.72 -16.85 10.14
C TYR A 302 -23.04 -16.37 9.53
N GLY A 303 -23.15 -16.27 8.21
CA GLY A 303 -24.26 -15.54 7.58
C GLY A 303 -24.19 -14.03 7.85
N HIS A 304 -25.36 -13.37 7.94
CA HIS A 304 -25.47 -11.92 8.11
C HIS A 304 -25.74 -11.55 9.58
N THR A 305 -24.81 -11.86 10.47
CA THR A 305 -24.95 -11.70 11.94
C THR A 305 -24.00 -10.64 12.51
N LEU A 306 -24.23 -10.26 13.77
CA LEU A 306 -23.30 -9.41 14.52
C LEU A 306 -21.95 -10.11 14.74
N GLU A 307 -21.94 -11.43 14.97
CA GLU A 307 -20.74 -12.24 15.16
C GLU A 307 -19.82 -12.19 13.93
N ARG A 308 -20.42 -12.22 12.72
CA ARG A 308 -19.66 -11.98 11.48
C ARG A 308 -18.99 -10.60 11.49
N ASP A 309 -19.73 -9.57 11.85
CA ASP A 309 -19.23 -8.19 11.84
C ASP A 309 -18.09 -8.01 12.83
N GLN A 310 -18.21 -8.62 14.01
CA GLN A 310 -17.15 -8.66 15.03
C GLN A 310 -15.93 -9.44 14.54
N ALA A 311 -16.13 -10.62 13.95
CA ALA A 311 -15.04 -11.44 13.43
C ALA A 311 -14.24 -10.71 12.32
N VAL A 312 -14.92 -10.00 11.43
CA VAL A 312 -14.30 -9.16 10.39
C VAL A 312 -13.49 -8.02 11.02
N PHE A 313 -14.08 -7.31 11.96
CA PHE A 313 -13.44 -6.17 12.62
C PHE A 313 -12.18 -6.62 13.40
N ASP A 314 -12.28 -7.67 14.19
CA ASP A 314 -11.15 -8.22 14.95
C ASP A 314 -10.03 -8.70 14.04
N SER A 315 -10.35 -9.31 12.91
CA SER A 315 -9.36 -9.76 11.92
C SER A 315 -8.59 -8.58 11.31
N ILE A 316 -9.28 -7.47 11.02
CA ILE A 316 -8.66 -6.23 10.54
C ILE A 316 -7.68 -5.67 11.57
N VAL A 317 -8.13 -5.56 12.82
CA VAL A 317 -7.33 -5.01 13.91
C VAL A 317 -6.12 -5.90 14.19
N LEU A 318 -6.33 -7.21 14.23
CA LEU A 318 -5.25 -8.18 14.49
C LEU A 318 -4.19 -8.16 13.39
N ALA A 319 -4.59 -8.17 12.11
CA ALA A 319 -3.63 -8.13 11.01
C ALA A 319 -2.81 -6.84 11.02
N ASN A 320 -3.42 -5.68 11.33
CA ASN A 320 -2.69 -4.42 11.50
C ASN A 320 -1.73 -4.48 12.69
N LYS A 321 -2.16 -5.00 13.85
CA LYS A 321 -1.30 -5.17 15.02
C LYS A 321 -0.11 -6.07 14.75
N LEU A 322 -0.33 -7.19 14.07
CA LEU A 322 0.73 -8.11 13.68
C LEU A 322 1.63 -7.55 12.57
N GLY A 323 1.18 -6.54 11.84
CA GLY A 323 1.90 -5.95 10.70
C GLY A 323 1.85 -6.82 9.45
N LEU A 324 0.69 -7.37 9.10
CA LEU A 324 0.46 -8.24 7.95
C LEU A 324 -0.33 -7.57 6.84
N ASP A 325 -0.06 -7.96 5.60
CA ASP A 325 -0.78 -7.50 4.40
C ASP A 325 -2.14 -8.19 4.26
N HIS A 326 -3.22 -7.49 4.54
CA HIS A 326 -4.59 -8.00 4.42
C HIS A 326 -4.92 -8.60 3.05
N TYR A 327 -4.34 -8.04 1.99
CA TYR A 327 -4.68 -8.39 0.62
C TYR A 327 -4.31 -9.83 0.28
N GLU A 328 -3.19 -10.30 0.79
CA GLU A 328 -2.74 -11.68 0.62
C GLU A 328 -3.74 -12.66 1.23
N PHE A 329 -4.21 -12.39 2.43
CA PHE A 329 -5.05 -13.31 3.20
C PHE A 329 -6.43 -13.57 2.55
N TYR A 330 -6.98 -12.61 1.81
CA TYR A 330 -8.19 -12.84 1.03
C TYR A 330 -8.03 -14.00 0.03
N SER A 331 -6.94 -14.00 -0.70
CA SER A 331 -6.65 -15.04 -1.70
C SER A 331 -6.10 -16.31 -1.03
N MET A 332 -5.33 -16.17 0.05
CA MET A 332 -4.76 -17.30 0.80
C MET A 332 -5.85 -18.15 1.46
N ILE A 333 -6.87 -17.57 2.06
CA ILE A 333 -8.00 -18.32 2.66
C ILE A 333 -8.68 -19.19 1.60
N ARG A 334 -8.94 -18.65 0.42
CA ARG A 334 -9.55 -19.40 -0.70
C ARG A 334 -8.62 -20.51 -1.24
N PHE A 335 -7.34 -20.22 -1.31
CA PHE A 335 -6.32 -21.20 -1.70
C PHE A 335 -6.27 -22.37 -0.70
N LEU A 336 -6.24 -22.08 0.59
CA LEU A 336 -6.27 -23.11 1.65
C LEU A 336 -7.57 -23.92 1.64
N GLU A 337 -8.72 -23.28 1.42
CA GLU A 337 -10.01 -23.95 1.30
C GLU A 337 -10.04 -24.92 0.13
N ASP A 338 -9.53 -24.51 -1.04
CA ASP A 338 -9.43 -25.39 -2.21
C ASP A 338 -8.51 -26.61 -1.94
N LEU A 339 -7.36 -26.38 -1.28
CA LEU A 339 -6.42 -27.44 -0.93
C LEU A 339 -7.03 -28.44 0.09
N TYR A 340 -7.76 -27.96 1.05
CA TYR A 340 -8.45 -28.82 2.04
C TYR A 340 -9.54 -29.67 1.39
N ASN A 341 -10.42 -29.03 0.60
CA ASN A 341 -11.51 -29.72 -0.09
C ASN A 341 -11.02 -30.77 -1.09
N SER A 342 -9.81 -30.62 -1.63
CA SER A 342 -9.18 -31.59 -2.53
C SER A 342 -8.35 -32.68 -1.82
N GLY A 343 -8.23 -32.58 -0.47
CA GLY A 343 -7.43 -33.52 0.32
C GLY A 343 -5.91 -33.31 0.23
N ASN A 344 -5.43 -32.20 -0.38
CA ASN A 344 -4.00 -31.91 -0.47
C ASN A 344 -3.41 -31.37 0.84
N ILE A 345 -4.25 -30.78 1.71
CA ILE A 345 -3.93 -30.51 3.10
C ILE A 345 -4.98 -31.21 3.99
N ARG A 346 -4.56 -31.73 5.15
CA ARG A 346 -5.42 -32.48 6.05
C ARG A 346 -5.51 -31.79 7.41
N SER A 347 -6.41 -32.26 8.27
CA SER A 347 -6.66 -31.77 9.64
C SER A 347 -5.46 -31.81 10.61
N GLN A 348 -4.32 -32.35 10.17
CA GLN A 348 -3.07 -32.37 10.95
C GLN A 348 -2.32 -31.03 10.97
N VAL A 349 -2.76 -30.05 10.20
CA VAL A 349 -2.25 -28.66 10.29
C VAL A 349 -2.88 -27.97 11.50
N ASP A 350 -2.07 -27.15 12.17
CA ASP A 350 -2.50 -26.37 13.35
C ASP A 350 -3.42 -25.18 12.96
N LEU A 351 -4.51 -25.49 12.24
CA LEU A 351 -5.60 -24.58 11.87
C LEU A 351 -6.93 -25.34 11.89
N PRO A 352 -8.04 -24.75 12.35
CA PRO A 352 -9.37 -25.36 12.28
C PRO A 352 -9.92 -25.31 10.85
N LEU A 353 -9.42 -26.21 9.99
CA LEU A 353 -9.75 -26.24 8.54
C LEU A 353 -11.19 -26.65 8.23
N ASP A 354 -11.95 -27.13 9.20
CA ASP A 354 -13.40 -27.37 9.12
C ASP A 354 -14.23 -26.09 9.34
N GLN A 355 -13.59 -24.98 9.75
CA GLN A 355 -14.24 -23.73 10.15
C GLN A 355 -13.75 -22.52 9.33
N PHE A 356 -13.56 -22.68 8.02
CA PHE A 356 -13.13 -21.58 7.14
C PHE A 356 -14.04 -20.35 7.28
N GLY A 357 -13.44 -19.22 7.64
CA GLY A 357 -14.15 -17.96 7.86
C GLY A 357 -14.59 -17.70 9.29
N SER A 358 -14.45 -18.66 10.23
CA SER A 358 -14.64 -18.40 11.65
C SER A 358 -13.61 -17.42 12.19
N ARG A 359 -13.94 -16.72 13.28
CA ARG A 359 -13.01 -15.84 13.99
C ARG A 359 -11.75 -16.61 14.39
N GLU A 360 -11.91 -17.82 14.94
CA GLU A 360 -10.79 -18.65 15.39
C GLU A 360 -9.88 -19.03 14.22
N PHE A 361 -10.44 -19.48 13.09
CA PHE A 361 -9.66 -19.83 11.91
C PHE A 361 -8.84 -18.63 11.41
N ILE A 362 -9.47 -17.46 11.25
CA ILE A 362 -8.77 -16.27 10.71
C ILE A 362 -7.71 -15.77 11.68
N GLN A 363 -8.00 -15.73 12.99
CA GLN A 363 -7.03 -15.31 14.01
C GLN A 363 -5.82 -16.24 14.06
N LYS A 364 -6.03 -17.54 14.12
CA LYS A 364 -4.93 -18.53 14.10
C LYS A 364 -4.10 -18.45 12.82
N LEU A 365 -4.77 -18.28 11.66
CA LEU A 365 -4.06 -18.10 10.40
C LEU A 365 -3.14 -16.87 10.42
N LEU A 366 -3.63 -15.73 10.89
CA LEU A 366 -2.86 -14.50 11.01
C LEU A 366 -1.70 -14.64 12.00
N GLU A 367 -1.97 -15.15 13.19
CA GLU A 367 -0.96 -15.33 14.25
C GLU A 367 0.12 -16.33 13.84
N ASN A 368 -0.28 -17.49 13.32
CA ASN A 368 0.66 -18.52 12.88
C ASN A 368 1.57 -17.99 11.75
N THR A 369 1.01 -17.24 10.79
CA THR A 369 1.79 -16.63 9.71
C THR A 369 2.73 -15.52 10.20
N ALA A 370 2.30 -14.69 11.15
CA ALA A 370 3.14 -13.65 11.73
C ALA A 370 4.28 -14.20 12.58
N LEU A 371 4.02 -15.28 13.32
CA LEU A 371 4.94 -15.90 14.27
C LEU A 371 5.68 -17.12 13.70
N ARG A 372 5.45 -17.47 12.44
CA ARG A 372 6.02 -18.64 11.76
C ARG A 372 5.79 -19.96 12.52
N LYS A 373 4.56 -20.17 13.00
CA LYS A 373 4.18 -21.38 13.74
C LYS A 373 3.46 -22.39 12.84
N GLY A 374 3.79 -23.68 12.95
CA GLY A 374 3.14 -24.74 12.20
C GLY A 374 3.11 -24.44 10.70
N ILE A 375 1.93 -24.61 10.06
CA ILE A 375 1.77 -24.26 8.64
C ILE A 375 2.02 -22.77 8.34
N GLY A 376 1.92 -21.92 9.36
CA GLY A 376 2.18 -20.49 9.24
C GLY A 376 3.60 -20.16 8.83
N ASP A 377 4.59 -21.00 9.12
CA ASP A 377 5.97 -20.80 8.64
C ASP A 377 6.05 -20.91 7.12
N LEU A 378 5.39 -21.92 6.56
CA LEU A 378 5.27 -22.07 5.11
C LEU A 378 4.50 -20.89 4.46
N LEU A 379 3.38 -20.49 5.06
CA LEU A 379 2.53 -19.41 4.55
C LEU A 379 3.21 -18.04 4.67
N ALA A 380 4.11 -17.86 5.64
CA ALA A 380 4.90 -16.64 5.79
C ALA A 380 5.84 -16.37 4.61
N GLU A 381 6.19 -17.40 3.84
CA GLU A 381 6.95 -17.27 2.58
C GLU A 381 6.09 -16.71 1.41
N GLY A 382 4.77 -16.57 1.60
CA GLY A 382 3.80 -16.18 0.58
C GLY A 382 3.23 -17.38 -0.18
N SER A 383 2.02 -17.20 -0.70
CA SER A 383 1.24 -18.30 -1.29
C SER A 383 1.92 -18.99 -2.47
N ALA A 384 2.68 -18.24 -3.28
CA ALA A 384 3.41 -18.82 -4.42
C ALA A 384 4.53 -19.79 -3.98
N ARG A 385 5.37 -19.35 -3.01
CA ARG A 385 6.43 -20.22 -2.46
C ARG A 385 5.86 -21.39 -1.63
N ALA A 386 4.72 -21.18 -0.98
CA ALA A 386 4.01 -22.26 -0.31
C ALA A 386 3.50 -23.30 -1.33
N ALA A 387 3.02 -22.86 -2.49
CA ALA A 387 2.56 -23.74 -3.56
C ALA A 387 3.66 -24.64 -4.15
N ASP A 388 4.94 -24.19 -4.12
CA ASP A 388 6.08 -25.03 -4.53
C ASP A 388 6.29 -26.25 -3.62
N GLN A 389 5.90 -26.12 -2.36
CA GLN A 389 6.13 -27.14 -1.32
C GLN A 389 4.90 -27.99 -1.02
N ILE A 390 3.72 -27.57 -1.49
CA ILE A 390 2.46 -28.32 -1.32
C ILE A 390 2.22 -29.17 -2.56
N ASN A 391 1.91 -30.47 -2.35
CA ASN A 391 1.57 -31.35 -3.44
C ASN A 391 0.41 -30.75 -4.29
N ASN A 392 0.64 -30.64 -5.59
CA ASN A 392 -0.32 -30.03 -6.52
C ASN A 392 -0.69 -28.56 -6.22
N GLY A 393 0.11 -27.85 -5.40
CA GLY A 393 -0.20 -26.52 -4.90
C GLY A 393 -0.47 -25.50 -6.00
N TRP A 394 0.28 -25.51 -7.09
CA TRP A 394 0.10 -24.59 -8.21
C TRP A 394 -1.23 -24.73 -8.95
N SER A 395 -1.82 -25.93 -8.98
CA SER A 395 -3.15 -26.14 -9.59
C SER A 395 -4.24 -25.32 -8.90
N TYR A 396 -4.03 -24.98 -7.64
CA TYR A 396 -4.94 -24.16 -6.84
C TYR A 396 -4.44 -22.72 -6.70
N CYS A 397 -3.15 -22.51 -6.42
CA CYS A 397 -2.55 -21.19 -6.22
C CYS A 397 -2.73 -20.29 -7.45
N SER A 398 -2.50 -20.81 -8.66
CA SER A 398 -2.61 -20.04 -9.90
C SER A 398 -3.98 -19.41 -10.14
N LYS A 399 -5.04 -19.90 -9.49
CA LYS A 399 -6.38 -19.31 -9.59
C LYS A 399 -6.45 -17.91 -8.96
N TYR A 400 -5.64 -17.64 -7.95
CA TYR A 400 -5.70 -16.45 -7.11
C TYR A 400 -4.47 -15.55 -7.22
N PHE A 401 -3.36 -16.11 -7.70
CA PHE A 401 -2.06 -15.44 -7.80
C PHE A 401 -1.54 -15.55 -9.24
N PRO A 402 -1.91 -14.60 -10.12
CA PRO A 402 -1.63 -14.72 -11.55
C PRO A 402 -0.16 -14.56 -11.91
N ALA A 403 0.60 -13.75 -11.17
CA ALA A 403 2.02 -13.53 -11.42
C ALA A 403 2.74 -12.99 -10.17
N TYR A 404 4.05 -13.10 -10.13
CA TYR A 404 4.96 -12.52 -9.12
C TYR A 404 4.62 -12.86 -7.66
N GLY A 405 3.83 -13.90 -7.40
CA GLY A 405 3.35 -14.24 -6.07
C GLY A 405 2.37 -13.22 -5.47
N SER A 406 1.85 -12.30 -6.27
CA SER A 406 0.94 -11.25 -5.82
C SER A 406 -0.52 -11.65 -5.97
N ALA A 407 -1.31 -11.45 -4.90
CA ALA A 407 -2.75 -11.65 -4.97
C ALA A 407 -3.41 -10.70 -5.99
N GLU A 408 -4.36 -11.23 -6.73
CA GLU A 408 -5.05 -10.51 -7.81
C GLU A 408 -5.96 -9.40 -7.28
N HIS A 409 -5.72 -8.14 -7.70
CA HIS A 409 -6.62 -7.01 -7.47
C HIS A 409 -7.52 -6.72 -8.68
N GLY A 410 -7.01 -6.94 -9.87
CA GLY A 410 -7.73 -6.91 -11.11
C GLY A 410 -7.27 -8.06 -12.00
N SER A 411 -8.23 -8.84 -12.55
CA SER A 411 -7.90 -10.02 -13.30
C SER A 411 -7.25 -9.71 -14.64
N PRO A 412 -6.05 -10.24 -14.93
CA PRO A 412 -5.47 -10.15 -16.25
C PRO A 412 -6.16 -11.08 -17.28
N ARG A 413 -7.00 -12.01 -16.81
CA ARG A 413 -7.55 -13.10 -17.64
C ARG A 413 -8.62 -12.65 -18.63
N ASN A 414 -9.33 -11.58 -18.32
CA ASN A 414 -10.48 -11.12 -19.10
C ASN A 414 -10.32 -9.70 -19.65
N ASN A 415 -9.14 -9.10 -19.50
CA ASN A 415 -8.85 -7.75 -19.97
C ASN A 415 -7.43 -7.67 -20.54
N PRO A 416 -7.27 -7.63 -21.89
CA PRO A 416 -5.96 -7.61 -22.53
C PRO A 416 -5.04 -6.46 -22.06
N GLY A 417 -5.60 -5.26 -21.80
CA GLY A 417 -4.81 -4.15 -21.30
C GLY A 417 -4.33 -4.38 -19.87
N VAL A 418 -5.17 -4.95 -19.01
CA VAL A 418 -4.76 -5.32 -17.64
C VAL A 418 -3.70 -6.43 -17.69
N ALA A 419 -3.81 -7.39 -18.64
CA ALA A 419 -2.77 -8.40 -18.82
C ALA A 419 -1.41 -7.80 -19.21
N LEU A 420 -1.40 -6.80 -20.10
CA LEU A 420 -0.17 -6.06 -20.43
C LEU A 420 0.41 -5.31 -19.21
N LEU A 421 -0.44 -4.69 -18.37
CA LEU A 421 0.02 -4.07 -17.15
C LEU A 421 0.69 -5.08 -16.21
N TRP A 422 0.11 -6.26 -16.03
CA TRP A 422 0.71 -7.33 -15.24
C TRP A 422 2.03 -7.85 -15.80
N ALA A 423 2.15 -7.92 -17.12
CA ALA A 423 3.38 -8.37 -17.78
C ALA A 423 4.55 -7.37 -17.65
N LEU A 424 4.27 -6.10 -17.39
CA LEU A 424 5.25 -5.02 -17.41
C LEU A 424 5.57 -4.44 -16.03
N ASP A 425 4.88 -4.87 -14.97
CA ASP A 425 5.13 -4.41 -13.60
C ASP A 425 5.80 -5.51 -12.77
N SER A 426 6.47 -5.13 -11.71
CA SER A 426 7.13 -6.06 -10.77
C SER A 426 6.21 -6.55 -9.64
N ARG A 427 4.95 -6.10 -9.62
CA ARG A 427 3.87 -6.48 -8.70
C ARG A 427 2.51 -6.28 -9.33
N ASP A 428 1.43 -6.49 -8.59
CA ASP A 428 0.07 -6.12 -9.03
C ASP A 428 0.00 -4.64 -9.43
N PRO A 429 -0.21 -4.33 -10.72
CA PRO A 429 -0.12 -2.97 -11.25
C PRO A 429 -1.37 -2.14 -11.01
N ILE A 430 -2.47 -2.78 -10.65
CA ILE A 430 -3.80 -2.17 -10.77
C ILE A 430 -3.99 -0.95 -9.85
N ILE A 431 -3.37 -0.96 -8.67
CA ILE A 431 -3.47 0.16 -7.72
C ILE A 431 -2.80 1.42 -8.27
N ASP A 432 -1.68 1.24 -8.95
CA ASP A 432 -0.90 2.34 -9.49
C ASP A 432 -1.40 2.81 -10.86
N GLN A 433 -2.23 1.99 -11.52
CA GLN A 433 -2.67 2.19 -12.89
C GLN A 433 -4.21 2.11 -13.04
N HIS A 434 -4.91 2.44 -11.98
CA HIS A 434 -6.36 2.50 -11.90
C HIS A 434 -7.09 3.15 -13.09
N PRO A 435 -6.58 4.23 -13.70
CA PRO A 435 -7.33 4.93 -14.72
C PRO A 435 -7.75 4.05 -15.88
N TYR A 436 -6.83 3.25 -16.41
CA TYR A 436 -7.14 2.36 -17.52
C TYR A 436 -8.18 1.30 -17.13
N ALA A 437 -7.93 0.61 -16.02
CA ALA A 437 -8.82 -0.45 -15.56
C ALA A 437 -10.25 0.04 -15.35
N ARG A 438 -10.43 1.27 -14.87
CA ARG A 438 -11.75 1.87 -14.64
C ARG A 438 -12.48 2.22 -15.91
N ILE A 439 -11.80 2.89 -16.86
CA ILE A 439 -12.42 3.22 -18.13
C ILE A 439 -12.78 1.94 -18.88
N SER A 440 -11.91 0.93 -18.85
CA SER A 440 -12.12 -0.34 -19.55
C SER A 440 -13.15 -1.26 -18.85
N SER A 441 -13.33 -1.18 -17.53
CA SER A 441 -14.29 -2.02 -16.78
C SER A 441 -15.75 -1.76 -17.14
N THR A 442 -16.04 -0.61 -17.76
CA THR A 442 -17.38 -0.25 -18.24
C THR A 442 -17.95 -1.28 -19.23
N PHE A 443 -17.08 -2.01 -19.91
CA PHE A 443 -17.48 -3.11 -20.82
C PHE A 443 -17.75 -4.45 -20.12
N GLN A 444 -17.47 -4.55 -18.82
CA GLN A 444 -17.83 -5.74 -18.05
C GLN A 444 -19.34 -5.73 -17.76
N LYS A 445 -20.00 -6.88 -17.91
CA LYS A 445 -21.47 -7.07 -17.75
C LYS A 445 -22.00 -6.79 -16.32
N ARG A 446 -21.17 -6.34 -15.39
CA ARG A 446 -21.59 -5.92 -14.05
C ARG A 446 -21.49 -4.40 -13.96
N PRO A 447 -22.62 -3.67 -14.02
CA PRO A 447 -22.59 -2.24 -13.76
C PRO A 447 -22.17 -2.03 -12.30
N PHE A 448 -20.98 -1.48 -12.10
CA PHE A 448 -20.73 -0.82 -10.83
C PHE A 448 -21.69 0.35 -10.71
N PRO A 449 -22.30 0.61 -9.55
CA PRO A 449 -23.27 1.68 -9.37
C PRO A 449 -22.81 3.07 -9.81
N TYR A 450 -21.50 3.22 -10.03
CA TYR A 450 -20.83 4.46 -10.45
C TYR A 450 -19.92 4.26 -11.67
N SER A 451 -20.19 3.25 -12.50
CA SER A 451 -19.47 3.08 -13.75
C SER A 451 -19.81 4.22 -14.70
N LEU A 452 -18.81 4.62 -15.49
CA LEU A 452 -19.05 5.48 -16.64
C LEU A 452 -20.13 4.88 -17.53
N SER A 453 -21.00 5.68 -18.14
CA SER A 453 -21.79 5.12 -19.22
C SER A 453 -20.87 4.66 -20.36
N PRO A 454 -21.24 3.64 -21.15
CA PRO A 454 -20.45 3.18 -22.27
C PRO A 454 -20.06 4.31 -23.23
N GLU A 455 -20.95 5.27 -23.46
CA GLU A 455 -20.74 6.42 -24.32
C GLU A 455 -19.66 7.37 -23.75
N VAL A 456 -19.72 7.63 -22.43
CA VAL A 456 -18.72 8.47 -21.76
C VAL A 456 -17.36 7.77 -21.75
N ALA A 457 -17.31 6.45 -21.48
CA ALA A 457 -16.08 5.68 -21.51
C ALA A 457 -15.42 5.71 -22.91
N LYS A 458 -16.21 5.52 -23.98
CA LYS A 458 -15.73 5.60 -25.36
C LYS A 458 -15.21 6.99 -25.71
N LYS A 459 -15.97 8.04 -25.38
CA LYS A 459 -15.54 9.43 -25.57
C LYS A 459 -14.21 9.71 -24.89
N MET A 460 -14.06 9.23 -23.65
CA MET A 460 -12.82 9.38 -22.90
C MET A 460 -11.67 8.61 -23.52
N ALA A 461 -11.89 7.34 -23.89
CA ALA A 461 -10.87 6.52 -24.52
C ALA A 461 -10.38 7.13 -25.82
N LYS A 462 -11.29 7.65 -26.66
CA LYS A 462 -10.95 8.39 -27.88
C LYS A 462 -10.11 9.63 -27.59
N LYS A 463 -10.45 10.41 -26.57
CA LYS A 463 -9.71 11.62 -26.22
C LYS A 463 -8.35 11.35 -25.58
N ILE A 464 -8.26 10.38 -24.67
CA ILE A 464 -7.06 10.11 -23.87
C ILE A 464 -6.10 9.19 -24.63
N TYR A 465 -6.63 8.12 -25.24
CA TYR A 465 -5.85 7.06 -25.89
C TYR A 465 -5.90 7.12 -27.43
N GLY A 466 -6.64 8.07 -27.98
CA GLY A 466 -6.81 8.26 -29.42
C GLY A 466 -7.79 7.29 -30.11
N SER A 467 -8.39 6.34 -29.40
CA SER A 467 -9.32 5.37 -29.96
C SER A 467 -10.21 4.69 -28.90
N GLU A 468 -11.47 4.41 -29.28
CA GLU A 468 -12.38 3.60 -28.46
C GLU A 468 -11.90 2.14 -28.32
N LYS A 469 -11.16 1.61 -29.34
CA LYS A 469 -10.61 0.25 -29.32
C LYS A 469 -9.62 0.03 -28.17
N ALA A 470 -9.04 1.10 -27.65
CA ALA A 470 -8.15 1.04 -26.49
C ALA A 470 -8.79 0.39 -25.26
N ILE A 471 -10.11 0.47 -25.09
CA ILE A 471 -10.86 -0.09 -23.96
C ILE A 471 -11.75 -1.28 -24.33
N ASP A 472 -11.81 -1.68 -25.57
CA ASP A 472 -12.56 -2.84 -26.05
C ASP A 472 -11.81 -4.16 -25.72
N HIS A 473 -12.39 -5.01 -24.88
CA HIS A 473 -11.76 -6.24 -24.41
C HIS A 473 -11.66 -7.35 -25.48
N THR A 474 -12.34 -7.17 -26.62
CA THR A 474 -12.36 -8.16 -27.70
C THR A 474 -11.21 -8.02 -28.69
N THR A 475 -10.40 -6.98 -28.56
CA THR A 475 -9.28 -6.67 -29.46
C THR A 475 -8.03 -6.25 -28.69
N PHE A 476 -6.85 -6.49 -29.27
CA PHE A 476 -5.58 -5.97 -28.80
C PHE A 476 -5.22 -4.61 -29.43
N GLU A 477 -5.99 -4.14 -30.40
CA GLU A 477 -5.72 -2.88 -31.08
C GLU A 477 -5.76 -1.71 -30.10
N LYS A 478 -4.77 -0.83 -30.18
CA LYS A 478 -4.60 0.36 -29.33
C LYS A 478 -4.37 0.09 -27.83
N LYS A 479 -4.18 -1.17 -27.43
CA LYS A 479 -3.82 -1.49 -26.05
C LYS A 479 -2.41 -0.98 -25.67
N PRO A 480 -1.37 -1.22 -26.51
CA PRO A 480 -0.02 -0.75 -26.18
C PRO A 480 0.04 0.76 -25.89
N GLU A 481 -0.57 1.59 -26.75
CA GLU A 481 -0.55 3.02 -26.61
C GLU A 481 -1.28 3.48 -25.32
N ALA A 482 -2.42 2.86 -25.03
CA ALA A 482 -3.18 3.15 -23.81
C ALA A 482 -2.38 2.77 -22.54
N ILE A 483 -1.67 1.65 -22.59
CA ILE A 483 -0.87 1.19 -21.44
C ILE A 483 0.37 2.07 -21.24
N ILE A 484 1.09 2.44 -22.30
CA ILE A 484 2.22 3.37 -22.24
C ILE A 484 1.77 4.71 -21.64
N TYR A 485 0.65 5.27 -22.12
CA TYR A 485 0.10 6.49 -21.53
C TYR A 485 -0.19 6.34 -20.03
N THR A 486 -0.82 5.23 -19.65
CA THR A 486 -1.20 4.97 -18.26
C THR A 486 0.03 4.82 -17.36
N GLN A 487 1.05 4.11 -17.82
CA GLN A 487 2.32 3.95 -17.09
C GLN A 487 3.05 5.30 -16.91
N ASN A 488 3.15 6.09 -17.98
CA ASN A 488 3.80 7.42 -17.93
C ASN A 488 3.07 8.35 -16.95
N ARG A 489 1.73 8.40 -17.03
CA ARG A 489 0.93 9.18 -16.08
C ARG A 489 1.14 8.72 -14.63
N SER A 490 1.11 7.41 -14.40
CA SER A 490 1.32 6.85 -13.07
C SER A 490 2.73 7.16 -12.54
N ALA A 491 3.75 7.08 -13.39
CA ALA A 491 5.12 7.46 -13.03
C ALA A 491 5.20 8.92 -12.58
N VAL A 492 4.59 9.85 -13.32
CA VAL A 492 4.57 11.29 -12.95
C VAL A 492 3.86 11.50 -11.60
N ILE A 493 2.69 10.89 -11.39
CA ILE A 493 1.95 11.01 -10.13
C ILE A 493 2.77 10.48 -8.95
N ASN A 494 3.43 9.33 -9.12
CA ASN A 494 4.24 8.70 -8.09
C ASN A 494 5.60 9.39 -7.87
N MET A 495 6.11 10.17 -8.84
CA MET A 495 7.26 11.05 -8.66
C MET A 495 6.89 12.37 -7.96
N LEU A 496 5.72 12.94 -8.27
CA LEU A 496 5.16 14.09 -7.56
C LEU A 496 4.65 13.70 -6.16
N VAL A 497 4.36 12.43 -5.97
CA VAL A 497 3.84 11.81 -4.74
C VAL A 497 2.52 12.43 -4.30
N VAL A 498 1.55 12.41 -5.20
CA VAL A 498 0.16 12.75 -4.91
C VAL A 498 -0.75 11.53 -5.04
N CYS A 499 -1.92 11.62 -4.43
CA CYS A 499 -2.84 10.49 -4.39
C CYS A 499 -3.65 10.38 -5.69
N ASP A 500 -3.57 9.25 -6.39
CA ASP A 500 -4.36 8.98 -7.59
C ASP A 500 -5.89 9.01 -7.34
N TRP A 501 -6.34 8.78 -6.12
CA TRP A 501 -7.74 8.92 -5.73
C TRP A 501 -8.21 10.38 -5.68
N VAL A 502 -7.29 11.32 -5.44
CA VAL A 502 -7.56 12.76 -5.45
C VAL A 502 -7.41 13.34 -6.84
N TYR A 503 -6.51 12.77 -7.65
CA TYR A 503 -6.26 13.15 -9.03
C TYR A 503 -6.65 12.03 -10.01
N PRO A 504 -7.92 11.58 -10.01
CA PRO A 504 -8.34 10.55 -10.94
C PRO A 504 -8.31 11.11 -12.37
N ILE A 505 -8.10 10.22 -13.32
CA ILE A 505 -8.19 10.60 -14.75
C ILE A 505 -9.60 11.06 -15.13
N VAL A 506 -10.60 10.65 -14.37
CA VAL A 506 -12.01 10.99 -14.56
C VAL A 506 -12.47 11.83 -13.38
N LEU A 507 -12.74 13.10 -13.60
CA LEU A 507 -13.29 14.00 -12.60
C LEU A 507 -14.81 14.01 -12.57
N SER A 508 -15.46 13.80 -13.70
CA SER A 508 -16.91 13.73 -13.80
C SER A 508 -17.34 12.56 -14.66
N TYR A 509 -18.14 11.69 -14.07
CA TYR A 509 -18.67 10.48 -14.74
C TYR A 509 -19.88 10.78 -15.64
N THR A 510 -20.51 11.94 -15.47
CA THR A 510 -21.69 12.35 -16.24
C THR A 510 -21.35 13.25 -17.42
N SER A 511 -20.42 14.18 -17.26
CA SER A 511 -20.03 15.13 -18.31
C SER A 511 -18.80 14.70 -19.12
N GLY A 512 -18.07 13.67 -18.65
CA GLY A 512 -16.82 13.26 -19.28
C GLY A 512 -15.70 14.29 -19.10
N GLU A 513 -15.78 15.13 -18.08
CA GLU A 513 -14.69 16.02 -17.69
C GLU A 513 -13.57 15.21 -17.05
N TYR A 514 -12.34 15.46 -17.45
CA TYR A 514 -11.17 14.77 -16.94
C TYR A 514 -10.29 15.71 -16.15
N GLY A 515 -9.62 15.13 -15.15
CA GLY A 515 -8.45 15.74 -14.55
C GLY A 515 -7.27 15.57 -15.50
N CYS A 516 -7.24 16.37 -16.55
CA CYS A 516 -5.97 16.58 -17.23
C CYS A 516 -5.15 17.51 -16.37
N GLY A 517 -4.04 16.98 -15.86
CA GLY A 517 -3.01 17.80 -15.31
C GLY A 517 -2.47 18.79 -16.32
#